data_e5683251063b627419d34d823d49d968
#
_entry.id   e5683251063b627419d34d823d49d968
#
_cell.length_a   1.000
_cell.length_b   1.000
_cell.length_c   1.000
_cell.angle_alpha   90.00
_cell.angle_beta   90.00
_cell.angle_gamma   90.00
#
_symmetry.space_group_name_H-M   'P 1'
#
loop_
_entity.id
_entity.type
_entity.pdbx_description
1 polymer ?
#
loop_
_entity_poly.entity_id
_entity_poly.type
_entity_poly.pdbx_seq_one_letter_code
_entity_poly.pdbx_strand_id
1 'polypeptide(L)'
;MCIRDSCYGIIIYMFFLRILEKLGRKRVVMDRGLSHPEYNLAKPWTDRYYLLFRKRPKWFPFNIFINHIKDNDHGIGLHNHPFPYITIILSGGYWETNIKKERKWRGKFYIGFRSADNLHRVDLEPGIKPITIYIAGPYGLRKKGRSEYGTWK
;
A
#
# COMPACT_ATOMS: atom_id res chain seq x y z
N MET A 1 -1.52 30.68 5.58
CA MET A 1 -0.77 30.56 6.86
C MET A 1 -0.39 29.10 7.02
N CYS A 2 0.82 28.74 6.63
CA CYS A 2 1.30 27.36 6.74
C CYS A 2 1.63 27.12 8.22
N ILE A 3 0.93 26.19 8.86
CA ILE A 3 1.16 25.88 10.27
C ILE A 3 2.56 25.26 10.35
N ARG A 4 3.51 25.99 10.98
CA ARG A 4 4.94 25.63 11.12
C ARG A 4 5.16 24.16 11.52
N ASP A 5 4.32 23.61 12.37
CA ASP A 5 4.42 22.26 12.91
C ASP A 5 4.19 21.16 11.84
N SER A 6 3.43 21.46 10.79
CA SER A 6 3.19 20.50 9.68
C SER A 6 4.42 20.37 8.77
N CYS A 7 5.20 21.44 8.60
CA CYS A 7 6.39 21.42 7.74
C CYS A 7 7.55 20.63 8.39
N TYR A 8 7.78 20.78 9.69
CA TYR A 8 8.82 20.03 10.41
C TYR A 8 8.56 18.52 10.41
N GLY A 9 7.31 18.11 10.63
CA GLY A 9 6.93 16.69 10.57
C GLY A 9 7.21 16.06 9.20
N ILE A 10 6.93 16.76 8.12
CA ILE A 10 7.21 16.30 6.76
C ILE A 10 8.71 16.19 6.49
N ILE A 11 9.51 17.16 6.96
CA ILE A 11 10.98 17.17 6.75
C ILE A 11 11.63 16.00 7.48
N ILE A 12 11.29 15.77 8.76
CA ILE A 12 11.81 14.64 9.56
C ILE A 12 11.41 13.32 8.91
N TYR A 13 10.18 13.21 8.46
CA TYR A 13 9.68 12.02 7.79
C TYR A 13 10.45 11.75 6.48
N MET A 14 10.63 12.75 5.63
CA MET A 14 11.38 12.60 4.38
C MET A 14 12.85 12.24 4.61
N PHE A 15 13.47 12.80 5.66
CA PHE A 15 14.83 12.45 6.07
C PHE A 15 14.91 10.97 6.49
N PHE A 16 13.96 10.50 7.30
CA PHE A 16 13.88 9.09 7.71
C PHE A 16 13.73 8.15 6.51
N LEU A 17 12.86 8.47 5.54
CA LEU A 17 12.71 7.67 4.33
C LEU A 17 13.99 7.61 3.50
N ARG A 18 14.76 8.72 3.42
CA ARG A 18 16.06 8.74 2.74
C ARG A 18 17.08 7.83 3.41
N ILE A 19 17.07 7.74 4.75
CA ILE A 19 17.92 6.78 5.47
C ILE A 19 17.54 5.35 5.09
N LEU A 20 16.26 5.00 5.13
CA LEU A 20 15.79 3.67 4.74
C LEU A 20 16.16 3.34 3.28
N GLU A 21 16.09 4.30 2.38
CA GLU A 21 16.51 4.13 0.99
C GLU A 21 18.01 3.87 0.86
N LYS A 22 18.86 4.65 1.54
CA LYS A 22 20.32 4.44 1.59
C LYS A 22 20.69 3.06 2.19
N LEU A 23 19.91 2.57 3.15
CA LEU A 23 20.07 1.23 3.72
C LEU A 23 19.51 0.10 2.80
N GLY A 24 19.13 0.42 1.57
CA GLY A 24 18.58 -0.55 0.63
C GLY A 24 17.22 -1.12 1.03
N ARG A 25 16.48 -0.44 1.90
CA ARG A 25 15.19 -0.88 2.44
C ARG A 25 13.98 -0.40 1.62
N LYS A 26 14.21 0.32 0.53
CA LYS A 26 13.18 0.77 -0.41
C LYS A 26 12.95 -0.26 -1.51
N ARG A 27 11.70 -0.42 -1.93
CA ARG A 27 11.27 -1.13 -3.14
C ARG A 27 10.19 -0.32 -3.85
N VAL A 28 10.33 -0.15 -5.14
CA VAL A 28 9.25 0.34 -6.00
C VAL A 28 8.31 -0.83 -6.30
N VAL A 29 7.03 -0.67 -5.99
CA VAL A 29 5.98 -1.64 -6.31
C VAL A 29 5.25 -1.13 -7.55
N MET A 30 5.11 -2.00 -8.56
CA MET A 30 4.41 -1.68 -9.80
C MET A 30 2.90 -1.93 -9.65
N ASP A 31 2.10 -1.22 -10.42
CA ASP A 31 0.64 -1.36 -10.46
C ASP A 31 0.18 -2.70 -11.05
N ARG A 32 1.04 -3.34 -11.87
CA ARG A 32 0.81 -4.65 -12.48
C ARG A 32 1.93 -5.60 -12.10
N GLY A 33 1.56 -6.79 -11.65
CA GLY A 33 2.51 -7.87 -11.36
C GLY A 33 3.00 -8.57 -12.63
N LEU A 34 4.11 -9.33 -12.53
CA LEU A 34 4.72 -10.07 -13.65
C LEU A 34 3.75 -11.03 -14.38
N SER A 35 2.70 -11.49 -13.70
CA SER A 35 1.67 -12.37 -14.26
C SER A 35 0.53 -11.63 -14.96
N HIS A 36 0.54 -10.29 -14.94
CA HIS A 36 -0.50 -9.50 -15.61
C HIS A 36 -0.27 -9.50 -17.13
N PRO A 37 -1.33 -9.68 -17.96
CA PRO A 37 -1.17 -9.69 -19.43
C PRO A 37 -0.50 -8.44 -20.00
N GLU A 38 -0.74 -7.29 -19.36
CA GLU A 38 -0.18 -5.99 -19.77
C GLU A 38 0.98 -5.54 -18.87
N TYR A 39 1.79 -6.46 -18.36
CA TYR A 39 2.92 -6.13 -17.49
C TYR A 39 3.92 -5.16 -18.14
N ASN A 40 4.05 -5.22 -19.46
CA ASN A 40 4.88 -4.28 -20.23
C ASN A 40 4.46 -2.81 -20.11
N LEU A 41 3.20 -2.55 -19.69
CA LEU A 41 2.64 -1.23 -19.43
C LEU A 41 2.67 -0.85 -17.94
N ALA A 42 3.28 -1.68 -17.09
CA ALA A 42 3.32 -1.46 -15.66
C ALA A 42 4.01 -0.14 -15.28
N LYS A 43 3.41 0.59 -14.33
CA LYS A 43 3.92 1.86 -13.82
C LYS A 43 4.23 1.77 -12.33
N PRO A 44 5.15 2.61 -11.81
CA PRO A 44 5.37 2.72 -10.37
C PRO A 44 4.10 3.17 -9.65
N TRP A 45 3.56 2.29 -8.81
CA TRP A 45 2.36 2.55 -8.03
C TRP A 45 2.66 3.06 -6.63
N THR A 46 3.63 2.45 -5.92
CA THR A 46 3.99 2.87 -4.57
C THR A 46 5.46 2.63 -4.26
N ASP A 47 6.08 3.55 -3.52
CA ASP A 47 7.36 3.31 -2.87
C ASP A 47 7.12 2.65 -1.51
N ARG A 48 7.68 1.47 -1.30
CA ARG A 48 7.60 0.71 -0.07
C ARG A 48 8.93 0.72 0.68
N TYR A 49 8.88 1.11 1.96
CA TYR A 49 10.04 1.15 2.84
C TYR A 49 9.86 0.15 3.98
N TYR A 50 10.73 -0.86 4.02
CA TYR A 50 10.64 -1.94 4.99
C TYR A 50 11.24 -1.53 6.34
N LEU A 51 10.43 -1.57 7.41
CA LEU A 51 10.87 -1.28 8.78
C LEU A 51 11.47 -2.52 9.44
N LEU A 52 10.94 -3.72 9.17
CA LEU A 52 11.45 -4.98 9.72
C LEU A 52 12.25 -5.76 8.66
N PHE A 53 11.60 -6.49 7.77
CA PHE A 53 12.27 -7.42 6.86
C PHE A 53 12.03 -7.03 5.40
N ARG A 54 13.10 -6.92 4.61
CA ARG A 54 12.99 -6.83 3.15
C ARG A 54 12.56 -8.18 2.56
N LYS A 55 13.07 -9.27 3.14
CA LYS A 55 12.61 -10.65 2.90
C LYS A 55 12.20 -11.23 4.24
N ARG A 56 10.89 -11.31 4.50
CA ARG A 56 10.37 -11.83 5.75
C ARG A 56 10.66 -13.34 5.87
N PRO A 57 11.26 -13.80 6.97
CA PRO A 57 11.40 -15.22 7.26
C PRO A 57 10.02 -15.91 7.33
N LYS A 58 9.91 -17.14 6.85
CA LYS A 58 8.64 -17.88 6.82
C LYS A 58 8.02 -18.08 8.20
N TRP A 59 8.87 -18.21 9.23
CA TRP A 59 8.44 -18.39 10.61
C TRP A 59 7.97 -17.11 11.31
N PHE A 60 8.27 -15.92 10.73
CA PHE A 60 7.88 -14.67 11.36
C PHE A 60 6.49 -14.24 10.91
N PRO A 61 5.53 -13.99 11.84
CA PRO A 61 4.11 -13.90 11.51
C PRO A 61 3.68 -12.59 10.87
N PHE A 62 4.49 -11.52 10.93
CA PHE A 62 4.11 -10.22 10.37
C PHE A 62 5.28 -9.46 9.75
N ASN A 63 4.98 -8.38 9.03
CA ASN A 63 5.97 -7.41 8.56
C ASN A 63 5.40 -6.00 8.66
N ILE A 64 6.25 -5.01 8.82
CA ILE A 64 5.87 -3.61 8.89
C ILE A 64 6.62 -2.84 7.82
N PHE A 65 5.89 -2.03 7.07
CA PHE A 65 6.47 -1.14 6.08
C PHE A 65 5.66 0.14 5.92
N ILE A 66 6.32 1.17 5.42
CA ILE A 66 5.69 2.42 5.03
C ILE A 66 5.46 2.38 3.52
N ASN A 67 4.27 2.70 3.08
CA ASN A 67 3.96 2.92 1.67
C ASN A 67 3.76 4.42 1.42
N HIS A 68 4.42 4.94 0.39
CA HIS A 68 4.13 6.22 -0.22
C HIS A 68 3.44 5.93 -1.55
N ILE A 69 2.12 6.02 -1.56
CA ILE A 69 1.29 5.66 -2.71
C ILE A 69 1.37 6.82 -3.71
N LYS A 70 1.71 6.53 -4.96
CA LYS A 70 1.98 7.53 -6.00
C LYS A 70 0.91 7.57 -7.09
N ASP A 71 0.20 6.47 -7.29
CA ASP A 71 -0.79 6.32 -8.34
C ASP A 71 -1.96 5.43 -7.89
N ASN A 72 -3.01 5.41 -8.67
CA ASN A 72 -4.22 4.63 -8.45
C ASN A 72 -3.99 3.13 -8.75
N ASP A 73 -4.90 2.28 -8.26
CA ASP A 73 -4.94 0.84 -8.56
C ASP A 73 -5.49 0.53 -9.98
N HIS A 74 -5.26 1.40 -10.95
CA HIS A 74 -5.86 1.26 -12.29
C HIS A 74 -5.51 -0.04 -13.00
N GLY A 75 -4.28 -0.54 -12.81
CA GLY A 75 -3.81 -1.74 -13.48
C GLY A 75 -4.38 -3.04 -12.92
N ILE A 76 -4.82 -3.04 -11.67
CA ILE A 76 -5.28 -4.24 -10.96
C ILE A 76 -6.79 -4.22 -10.74
N GLY A 77 -7.41 -3.04 -10.64
CA GLY A 77 -8.81 -2.89 -10.27
C GLY A 77 -9.10 -3.35 -8.85
N LEU A 78 -10.27 -3.96 -8.63
CA LEU A 78 -10.57 -4.62 -7.36
C LEU A 78 -9.69 -5.86 -7.19
N HIS A 79 -8.93 -5.92 -6.08
CA HIS A 79 -7.99 -7.02 -5.81
C HIS A 79 -7.92 -7.35 -4.32
N ASN A 80 -7.40 -8.53 -4.01
CA ASN A 80 -7.11 -8.98 -2.66
C ASN A 80 -5.59 -9.14 -2.43
N HIS A 81 -5.20 -9.33 -1.17
CA HIS A 81 -3.79 -9.44 -0.77
C HIS A 81 -3.45 -10.87 -0.31
N PRO A 82 -2.16 -11.29 -0.37
CA PRO A 82 -1.76 -12.63 0.06
C PRO A 82 -1.81 -12.84 1.59
N PHE A 83 -2.11 -11.80 2.35
CA PHE A 83 -2.14 -11.78 3.81
C PHE A 83 -3.19 -10.78 4.32
N PRO A 84 -3.74 -10.97 5.52
CA PRO A 84 -4.51 -9.92 6.19
C PRO A 84 -3.58 -8.78 6.58
N TYR A 85 -4.11 -7.57 6.72
CA TYR A 85 -3.29 -6.42 7.05
C TYR A 85 -4.04 -5.34 7.81
N ILE A 86 -3.27 -4.53 8.52
CA ILE A 86 -3.71 -3.25 9.07
C ILE A 86 -3.04 -2.13 8.27
N THR A 87 -3.81 -1.12 7.90
CA THR A 87 -3.29 0.12 7.33
C THR A 87 -3.59 1.29 8.25
N ILE A 88 -2.61 2.19 8.42
CA ILE A 88 -2.75 3.44 9.18
C ILE A 88 -2.32 4.56 8.26
N ILE A 89 -3.20 5.53 8.01
CA ILE A 89 -2.90 6.67 7.15
C ILE A 89 -2.21 7.77 7.97
N LEU A 90 -0.95 8.06 7.66
CA LEU A 90 -0.17 9.09 8.34
C LEU A 90 -0.38 10.48 7.72
N SER A 91 -0.57 10.55 6.41
CA SER A 91 -0.73 11.80 5.67
C SER A 91 -1.56 11.57 4.41
N GLY A 92 -2.30 12.60 4.00
CA GLY A 92 -3.19 12.53 2.86
C GLY A 92 -4.41 11.66 3.10
N GLY A 93 -4.78 10.88 2.11
CA GLY A 93 -5.92 9.98 2.13
C GLY A 93 -6.18 9.40 0.74
N TYR A 94 -7.11 8.47 0.65
CA TYR A 94 -7.53 7.85 -0.60
C TYR A 94 -9.00 7.41 -0.53
N TRP A 95 -9.60 7.24 -1.69
CA TRP A 95 -10.88 6.59 -1.84
C TRP A 95 -10.68 5.09 -1.88
N GLU A 96 -11.42 4.36 -1.06
CA GLU A 96 -11.45 2.90 -1.07
C GLU A 96 -12.81 2.43 -1.59
N THR A 97 -12.78 1.61 -2.64
CA THR A 97 -13.96 0.99 -3.22
C THR A 97 -13.95 -0.50 -2.87
N ASN A 98 -15.06 -1.01 -2.33
CA ASN A 98 -15.21 -2.42 -1.98
C ASN A 98 -15.92 -3.22 -3.09
N ILE A 99 -16.11 -4.54 -2.88
CA ILE A 99 -16.79 -5.43 -3.84
C ILE A 99 -18.24 -5.03 -4.14
N LYS A 100 -18.92 -4.34 -3.21
CA LYS A 100 -20.29 -3.84 -3.40
C LYS A 100 -20.32 -2.52 -4.18
N LYS A 101 -19.19 -2.06 -4.70
CA LYS A 101 -19.00 -0.75 -5.36
C LYS A 101 -19.27 0.45 -4.43
N GLU A 102 -19.28 0.24 -3.12
CA GLU A 102 -19.33 1.32 -2.15
C GLU A 102 -17.96 1.99 -2.09
N ARG A 103 -17.94 3.32 -2.24
CA ARG A 103 -16.75 4.14 -2.23
C ARG A 103 -16.70 4.98 -0.97
N LYS A 104 -15.62 4.89 -0.18
CA LYS A 104 -15.45 5.61 1.09
C LYS A 104 -14.10 6.31 1.15
N TRP A 105 -14.11 7.57 1.58
CA TRP A 105 -12.88 8.30 1.86
C TRP A 105 -12.20 7.77 3.12
N ARG A 106 -10.89 7.51 3.02
CA ARG A 106 -10.02 7.12 4.13
C ARG A 106 -8.98 8.21 4.30
N GLY A 107 -9.19 9.08 5.28
CA GLY A 107 -8.34 10.24 5.54
C GLY A 107 -7.24 9.97 6.56
N LYS A 108 -6.50 11.03 6.89
CA LYS A 108 -5.44 11.02 7.90
C LYS A 108 -5.92 10.43 9.23
N PHE A 109 -5.10 9.59 9.86
CA PHE A 109 -5.35 8.82 11.09
C PHE A 109 -6.41 7.71 10.97
N TYR A 110 -6.92 7.44 9.77
CA TYR A 110 -7.74 6.24 9.57
C TYR A 110 -6.92 4.98 9.85
N ILE A 111 -7.51 4.07 10.62
CA ILE A 111 -6.97 2.73 10.87
C ILE A 111 -7.96 1.72 10.29
N GLY A 112 -7.52 0.89 9.38
CA GLY A 112 -8.34 -0.13 8.72
C GLY A 112 -7.73 -1.52 8.82
N PHE A 113 -8.55 -2.52 9.18
CA PHE A 113 -8.20 -3.93 9.07
C PHE A 113 -8.83 -4.51 7.81
N ARG A 114 -8.10 -5.36 7.10
CA ARG A 114 -8.57 -6.11 5.94
C ARG A 114 -8.13 -7.56 6.05
N SER A 115 -9.09 -8.48 5.85
CA SER A 115 -8.76 -9.89 5.69
C SER A 115 -8.06 -10.13 4.35
N ALA A 116 -7.37 -11.25 4.23
CA ALA A 116 -6.65 -11.61 3.02
C ALA A 116 -7.56 -11.78 1.78
N ASP A 117 -8.83 -12.14 1.99
CA ASP A 117 -9.80 -12.32 0.89
C ASP A 117 -10.62 -11.06 0.57
N ASN A 118 -10.41 -9.96 1.31
CA ASN A 118 -11.14 -8.71 1.08
C ASN A 118 -10.74 -8.08 -0.25
N LEU A 119 -11.71 -7.91 -1.14
CA LEU A 119 -11.52 -7.24 -2.43
C LEU A 119 -11.74 -5.74 -2.27
N HIS A 120 -10.76 -4.96 -2.66
CA HIS A 120 -10.83 -3.50 -2.66
C HIS A 120 -10.01 -2.88 -3.79
N ARG A 121 -10.24 -1.60 -4.04
CA ARG A 121 -9.47 -0.75 -4.94
C ARG A 121 -9.19 0.59 -4.27
N VAL A 122 -8.01 1.13 -4.46
CA VAL A 122 -7.59 2.44 -3.98
C VAL A 122 -7.50 3.43 -5.14
N ASP A 123 -8.20 4.55 -5.02
CA ASP A 123 -8.15 5.67 -5.96
C ASP A 123 -7.69 6.93 -5.22
N LEU A 124 -6.76 7.67 -5.80
CA LEU A 124 -6.22 8.90 -5.23
C LEU A 124 -7.02 10.12 -5.71
N GLU A 125 -7.10 11.15 -4.86
CA GLU A 125 -7.46 12.48 -5.32
C GLU A 125 -6.28 13.13 -6.06
N PRO A 126 -6.53 13.93 -7.10
CA PRO A 126 -5.49 14.65 -7.81
C PRO A 126 -4.58 15.46 -6.85
N GLY A 127 -3.27 15.27 -6.99
CA GLY A 127 -2.27 15.95 -6.16
C GLY A 127 -2.05 15.37 -4.76
N ILE A 128 -2.88 14.41 -4.29
CA ILE A 128 -2.71 13.75 -3.00
C ILE A 128 -1.94 12.45 -3.17
N LYS A 129 -0.81 12.33 -2.47
CA LYS A 129 0.02 11.12 -2.41
C LYS A 129 0.09 10.64 -0.98
N PRO A 130 -0.79 9.73 -0.57
CA PRO A 130 -0.90 9.32 0.83
C PRO A 130 0.30 8.51 1.28
N ILE A 131 0.58 8.65 2.57
CA ILE A 131 1.62 7.90 3.28
C ILE A 131 0.93 7.03 4.32
N THR A 132 1.21 5.74 4.29
CA THR A 132 0.59 4.77 5.19
C THR A 132 1.61 3.90 5.88
N ILE A 133 1.35 3.54 7.15
CA ILE A 133 1.97 2.36 7.77
C ILE A 133 1.10 1.16 7.40
N TYR A 134 1.76 0.08 7.01
CA TYR A 134 1.13 -1.16 6.62
C TYR A 134 1.72 -2.30 7.44
N ILE A 135 0.87 -2.97 8.20
CA ILE A 135 1.24 -4.12 9.02
C ILE A 135 0.66 -5.36 8.34
N ALA A 136 1.51 -6.09 7.64
CA ALA A 136 1.15 -7.31 6.92
C ALA A 136 1.17 -8.50 7.87
N GLY A 137 0.08 -9.25 7.96
CA GLY A 137 -0.04 -10.46 8.77
C GLY A 137 0.54 -11.71 8.12
N PRO A 138 0.20 -12.91 8.61
CA PRO A 138 0.73 -14.17 8.11
C PRO A 138 0.36 -14.43 6.65
N TYR A 139 1.26 -15.10 5.91
CA TYR A 139 0.95 -15.65 4.59
C TYR A 139 0.03 -16.88 4.68
N GLY A 140 -0.61 -17.22 3.56
CA GLY A 140 -1.39 -18.45 3.43
C GLY A 140 -2.83 -18.38 3.93
N LEU A 141 -3.26 -17.24 4.47
CA LEU A 141 -4.65 -17.04 4.90
C LEU A 141 -5.60 -16.65 3.76
N ARG A 142 -5.05 -16.30 2.59
CA ARG A 142 -5.84 -16.02 1.40
C ARG A 142 -6.26 -17.34 0.74
N LYS A 143 -7.56 -17.53 0.52
CA LYS A 143 -8.11 -18.71 -0.17
C LYS A 143 -7.70 -18.74 -1.64
N LYS A 144 -7.77 -17.61 -2.34
CA LYS A 144 -7.40 -17.48 -3.75
C LYS A 144 -7.03 -16.03 -4.09
N GLY A 145 -5.95 -15.84 -4.86
CA GLY A 145 -5.63 -14.53 -5.43
C GLY A 145 -6.71 -14.12 -6.42
N ARG A 146 -7.30 -12.94 -6.24
CA ARG A 146 -8.37 -12.40 -7.09
C ARG A 146 -8.12 -10.95 -7.45
N SER A 147 -8.43 -10.60 -8.69
CA SER A 147 -8.61 -9.23 -9.12
C SER A 147 -9.85 -9.13 -9.99
N GLU A 148 -10.21 -7.91 -10.36
CA GLU A 148 -11.27 -7.63 -11.33
C GLU A 148 -10.99 -8.29 -12.70
N TYR A 149 -9.71 -8.50 -13.02
CA TYR A 149 -9.25 -9.05 -14.31
C TYR A 149 -8.88 -10.54 -14.24
N GLY A 150 -9.17 -11.23 -13.14
CA GLY A 150 -8.92 -12.66 -13.04
C GLY A 150 -8.35 -13.11 -11.71
N THR A 151 -7.83 -14.34 -11.71
CA THR A 151 -7.22 -14.96 -10.53
C THR A 151 -5.76 -15.26 -10.81
N TRP A 152 -4.90 -15.06 -9.79
CA TRP A 152 -3.50 -15.48 -9.84
C TRP A 152 -3.18 -16.45 -8.69
N LYS A 153 -2.15 -17.27 -8.91
CA LYS A 153 -1.64 -18.22 -7.90
C LYS A 153 -0.78 -17.51 -6.86
#